data_b87504aa0fa1a92f406c5c1af4449764
#
_entry.id   b87504aa0fa1a92f406c5c1af4449764
#
_cell.length_a   1.000
_cell.length_b   1.000
_cell.length_c   1.000
_cell.angle_alpha   90.00
_cell.angle_beta   90.00
_cell.angle_gamma   90.00
#
_symmetry.space_group_name_H-M   'P 1'
#
loop_
_entity.id
_entity.type
_entity.pdbx_description
1 polymer ?
#
loop_
_entity_poly.entity_id
_entity_poly.type
_entity_poly.pdbx_seq_one_letter_code
_entity_poly.pdbx_strand_id
1 'polypeptide(L)'
;MENKELQKKREDEKFCPEKIGSYFLVEWKVLLTITISGLIYNLGLLAEPWFEGRMTGMLVDILRGSGTFANMLFLVIGYVAAIGIVQVSRYVKRFYVRRFANNINRRMKEILYHSLVTRGRASLREEGEGTIMTKAILDVDDCVEGMRKFTTEIFDTGVALTAYAGMLLWYDWRLALLCMIFPPISYITAEKMKRMIQRTGAAYKKQCGVLSAMTLDRAQNAVTYRVFGCERDRQMAYEKNLTDYETSAVKANIWNSAMPPIYKVISMTSVLFILYFGQKNILGSGWSSWSIATFTTFLACFVKLSTKSSSAAKLFNAVHKAQVSWNRIRPLLDSVNEEEDGKEWRPGDLEVKDVSFAYPDGKRVLEHVSFSAKPGQIIGVTGPVACGKSTLGKLFLCECPYEGTVRFAGKDLLQMEEAERKGIVAYLGHDPELFHDSVRDNVLLGDEKDLKTYLKAVCIDREVSDMEEGEDTLIGNGGVRLSGGQAQRVALARTLCHKKPLLVLDDPFSALDKSTEKEVFANVRAMTRDSIVLLLSHRLYLFPQMDQIIWMDEGKTTVGTHEELLQKVSAYAALFTTQEGEDSHEA
;
A
#
# COMPACT_ATOMS: atom_id res chain seq x y z
N MET A 1 -20.34 23.97 12.66
CA MET A 1 -19.95 22.77 11.93
C MET A 1 -19.92 23.00 10.42
N GLU A 2 -20.94 23.56 9.84
CA GLU A 2 -21.12 23.83 8.41
C GLU A 2 -19.96 24.60 7.70
N ASN A 3 -19.38 25.61 8.34
CA ASN A 3 -18.24 26.35 7.79
C ASN A 3 -16.91 25.55 7.72
N LYS A 4 -16.76 24.51 8.54
CA LYS A 4 -15.60 23.62 8.49
C LYS A 4 -15.73 22.58 7.37
N GLU A 5 -16.95 22.11 7.12
CA GLU A 5 -17.25 21.17 6.03
C GLU A 5 -17.17 21.86 4.66
N LEU A 6 -17.66 23.08 4.54
CA LEU A 6 -17.52 23.89 3.31
C LEU A 6 -16.05 24.24 2.99
N GLN A 7 -15.23 24.50 4.00
CA GLN A 7 -13.78 24.70 3.80
C GLN A 7 -13.08 23.39 3.39
N LYS A 8 -13.47 22.26 3.98
CA LYS A 8 -12.92 20.94 3.65
C LYS A 8 -13.27 20.56 2.20
N LYS A 9 -14.52 20.75 1.77
CA LYS A 9 -14.93 20.53 0.36
C LYS A 9 -14.15 21.40 -0.63
N ARG A 10 -13.90 22.68 -0.35
CA ARG A 10 -13.11 23.57 -1.21
C ARG A 10 -11.60 23.24 -1.24
N GLU A 11 -11.05 22.67 -0.17
CA GLU A 11 -9.66 22.19 -0.12
C GLU A 11 -9.52 20.87 -0.89
N ASP A 12 -10.54 20.02 -0.89
CA ASP A 12 -10.57 18.75 -1.63
C ASP A 12 -10.81 18.96 -3.14
N GLU A 13 -11.56 19.97 -3.58
CA GLU A 13 -11.74 20.32 -5.01
C GLU A 13 -10.44 20.71 -5.76
N LYS A 14 -9.41 21.20 -5.05
CA LYS A 14 -8.11 21.58 -5.62
C LYS A 14 -7.02 20.53 -5.44
N PHE A 15 -7.31 19.46 -4.75
CA PHE A 15 -6.36 18.42 -4.43
C PHE A 15 -6.19 17.47 -5.62
N CYS A 16 -4.96 17.31 -6.10
CA CYS A 16 -4.61 16.39 -7.17
C CYS A 16 -3.69 15.29 -6.60
N PRO A 17 -4.20 14.06 -6.40
CA PRO A 17 -3.44 12.96 -5.78
C PRO A 17 -2.14 12.60 -6.51
N GLU A 18 -2.11 12.78 -7.81
CA GLU A 18 -0.95 12.49 -8.65
C GLU A 18 0.19 13.51 -8.55
N LYS A 19 -0.01 14.63 -7.85
CA LYS A 19 1.00 15.69 -7.72
C LYS A 19 1.50 15.81 -6.30
N ILE A 20 2.78 15.54 -6.07
CA ILE A 20 3.41 15.69 -4.75
C ILE A 20 3.16 17.07 -4.13
N GLY A 21 3.17 18.12 -4.95
CA GLY A 21 2.94 19.49 -4.49
C GLY A 21 1.58 19.72 -3.84
N SER A 22 0.54 18.98 -4.25
CA SER A 22 -0.81 19.13 -3.67
C SER A 22 -0.86 18.69 -2.19
N TYR A 23 -0.07 17.69 -1.81
CA TYR A 23 0.04 17.26 -0.40
C TYR A 23 0.67 18.33 0.49
N PHE A 24 1.63 19.10 -0.04
CA PHE A 24 2.22 20.24 0.67
C PHE A 24 1.25 21.41 0.80
N LEU A 25 0.48 21.68 -0.27
CA LEU A 25 -0.48 22.79 -0.28
C LEU A 25 -1.64 22.58 0.71
N VAL A 26 -2.13 21.36 0.84
CA VAL A 26 -3.21 21.05 1.79
C VAL A 26 -2.76 21.24 3.25
N GLU A 27 -1.51 20.90 3.57
CA GLU A 27 -0.94 21.04 4.92
C GLU A 27 -0.24 22.39 5.16
N TRP A 28 -0.60 23.46 4.42
CA TRP A 28 0.08 24.75 4.47
C TRP A 28 0.16 25.39 5.87
N LYS A 29 -0.88 25.19 6.72
CA LYS A 29 -0.90 25.70 8.10
C LYS A 29 0.16 25.02 8.98
N VAL A 30 0.31 23.71 8.81
CA VAL A 30 1.34 22.92 9.49
C VAL A 30 2.72 23.32 8.98
N LEU A 31 2.88 23.50 7.67
CA LEU A 31 4.11 23.95 7.04
C LEU A 31 4.52 25.36 7.51
N LEU A 32 3.57 26.28 7.67
CA LEU A 32 3.85 27.62 8.19
C LEU A 32 4.45 27.54 9.63
N THR A 33 3.87 26.70 10.49
CA THR A 33 4.40 26.49 11.86
C THR A 33 5.82 25.88 11.82
N ILE A 34 6.05 24.90 10.92
CA ILE A 34 7.37 24.31 10.70
C ILE A 34 8.36 25.36 10.23
N THR A 35 7.95 26.23 9.31
CA THR A 35 8.80 27.31 8.76
C THR A 35 9.22 28.29 9.84
N ILE A 36 8.28 28.82 10.61
CA ILE A 36 8.57 29.79 11.67
C ILE A 36 9.48 29.16 12.74
N SER A 37 9.09 28.00 13.27
CA SER A 37 9.88 27.33 14.30
C SER A 37 11.23 26.82 13.77
N GLY A 38 11.30 26.42 12.49
CA GLY A 38 12.53 26.02 11.82
C GLY A 38 13.51 27.19 11.61
N LEU A 39 13.01 28.36 11.26
CA LEU A 39 13.83 29.59 11.14
C LEU A 39 14.38 30.01 12.51
N ILE A 40 13.52 30.09 13.53
CA ILE A 40 13.95 30.45 14.89
C ILE A 40 15.01 29.45 15.39
N TYR A 41 14.79 28.15 15.20
CA TYR A 41 15.75 27.12 15.60
C TYR A 41 17.09 27.27 14.88
N ASN A 42 17.10 27.35 13.55
CA ASN A 42 18.34 27.29 12.76
C ASN A 42 19.13 28.61 12.79
N LEU A 43 18.46 29.76 12.82
CA LEU A 43 19.12 31.03 13.05
C LEU A 43 19.61 31.15 14.51
N GLY A 44 18.82 30.65 15.45
CA GLY A 44 19.21 30.61 16.86
C GLY A 44 20.45 29.74 17.15
N LEU A 45 20.76 28.76 16.30
CA LEU A 45 22.01 27.98 16.41
C LEU A 45 23.28 28.83 16.22
N LEU A 46 23.20 30.02 15.62
CA LEU A 46 24.31 30.96 15.54
C LEU A 46 24.69 31.56 16.91
N ALA A 47 23.76 31.54 17.85
CA ALA A 47 24.01 32.04 19.22
C ALA A 47 25.13 31.23 19.91
N GLU A 48 25.17 29.89 19.71
CA GLU A 48 26.17 29.02 20.35
C GLU A 48 27.62 29.47 20.07
N PRO A 49 28.10 29.56 18.78
CA PRO A 49 29.45 30.04 18.49
C PRO A 49 29.70 31.49 18.93
N TRP A 50 28.68 32.34 18.87
CA TRP A 50 28.79 33.72 19.26
C TRP A 50 29.01 33.86 20.78
N PHE A 51 28.22 33.17 21.60
CA PHE A 51 28.40 33.16 23.05
C PHE A 51 29.70 32.49 23.46
N GLU A 52 30.12 31.38 22.83
CA GLU A 52 31.41 30.73 23.07
C GLU A 52 32.57 31.69 22.88
N GLY A 53 32.56 32.44 21.77
CA GLY A 53 33.59 33.45 21.52
C GLY A 53 33.58 34.58 22.56
N ARG A 54 32.39 35.11 22.91
CA ARG A 54 32.26 36.17 23.93
C ARG A 54 32.71 35.71 25.29
N MET A 55 32.33 34.48 25.70
CA MET A 55 32.78 33.91 27.01
C MET A 55 34.29 33.70 27.02
N THR A 56 34.89 33.23 25.91
CA THR A 56 36.36 33.10 25.80
C THR A 56 37.06 34.43 25.89
N GLY A 57 36.56 35.47 25.22
CA GLY A 57 37.10 36.81 25.34
C GLY A 57 37.03 37.36 26.75
N MET A 58 35.88 37.23 27.41
CA MET A 58 35.69 37.70 28.77
C MET A 58 36.55 36.94 29.78
N LEU A 59 36.79 35.63 29.58
CA LEU A 59 37.72 34.86 30.38
C LEU A 59 39.14 35.41 30.30
N VAL A 60 39.61 35.80 29.09
CA VAL A 60 40.92 36.42 28.89
C VAL A 60 40.98 37.78 29.57
N ASP A 61 39.90 38.56 29.54
CA ASP A 61 39.83 39.86 30.20
C ASP A 61 39.88 39.72 31.74
N ILE A 62 39.21 38.72 32.32
CA ILE A 62 39.31 38.40 33.75
C ILE A 62 40.74 38.00 34.11
N LEU A 63 41.40 37.15 33.30
CA LEU A 63 42.79 36.72 33.53
C LEU A 63 43.78 37.90 33.47
N ARG A 64 43.46 38.92 32.70
CA ARG A 64 44.24 40.18 32.58
C ARG A 64 43.88 41.20 33.68
N GLY A 65 42.91 40.90 34.55
CA GLY A 65 42.49 41.81 35.60
C GLY A 65 41.55 42.95 35.16
N SER A 66 41.11 42.93 33.89
CA SER A 66 40.22 43.97 33.34
C SER A 66 38.74 43.58 33.34
N GLY A 67 38.40 42.35 33.69
CA GLY A 67 37.02 41.81 33.68
C GLY A 67 36.52 41.40 35.06
N THR A 68 35.19 41.35 35.27
CA THR A 68 34.55 40.88 36.49
C THR A 68 33.78 39.58 36.24
N PHE A 69 33.79 38.68 37.21
CA PHE A 69 33.05 37.40 37.14
C PHE A 69 31.53 37.61 37.03
N ALA A 70 31.00 38.71 37.62
CA ALA A 70 29.58 39.05 37.51
C ALA A 70 29.12 39.24 36.06
N ASN A 71 29.91 39.91 35.25
CA ASN A 71 29.59 40.09 33.80
C ASN A 71 29.60 38.78 33.03
N MET A 72 30.51 37.87 33.37
CA MET A 72 30.54 36.52 32.80
C MET A 72 29.28 35.73 33.15
N LEU A 73 28.82 35.85 34.42
CA LEU A 73 27.59 35.17 34.87
C LEU A 73 26.35 35.66 34.10
N PHE A 74 26.22 36.97 33.87
CA PHE A 74 25.14 37.52 33.02
C PHE A 74 25.18 36.97 31.61
N LEU A 75 26.38 36.84 31.02
CA LEU A 75 26.53 36.26 29.68
C LEU A 75 26.13 34.79 29.64
N VAL A 76 26.49 34.01 30.66
CA VAL A 76 26.09 32.59 30.80
C VAL A 76 24.58 32.45 30.93
N ILE A 77 23.93 33.27 31.78
CA ILE A 77 22.46 33.28 31.91
C ILE A 77 21.79 33.60 30.57
N GLY A 78 22.28 34.62 29.84
CA GLY A 78 21.80 34.97 28.52
C GLY A 78 21.96 33.82 27.52
N TYR A 79 23.09 33.10 27.58
CA TYR A 79 23.33 31.91 26.75
C TYR A 79 22.34 30.80 27.05
N VAL A 80 22.13 30.45 28.32
CA VAL A 80 21.18 29.41 28.73
C VAL A 80 19.76 29.77 28.27
N ALA A 81 19.34 31.04 28.44
CA ALA A 81 18.04 31.50 27.97
C ALA A 81 17.89 31.38 26.43
N ALA A 82 18.91 31.81 25.66
CA ALA A 82 18.92 31.72 24.22
C ALA A 82 18.84 30.25 23.74
N ILE A 83 19.65 29.37 24.33
CA ILE A 83 19.59 27.93 24.01
C ILE A 83 18.23 27.32 24.40
N GLY A 84 17.64 27.74 25.53
CA GLY A 84 16.30 27.33 25.95
C GLY A 84 15.26 27.61 24.83
N ILE A 85 15.23 28.84 24.30
CA ILE A 85 14.32 29.23 23.19
C ILE A 85 14.59 28.40 21.96
N VAL A 86 15.85 28.17 21.60
CA VAL A 86 16.27 27.36 20.46
C VAL A 86 15.78 25.92 20.60
N GLN A 87 15.92 25.32 21.79
CA GLN A 87 15.48 23.92 22.02
C GLN A 87 13.95 23.78 22.02
N VAL A 88 13.22 24.75 22.56
CA VAL A 88 11.75 24.77 22.48
C VAL A 88 11.32 24.86 21.02
N SER A 89 11.92 25.75 20.23
CA SER A 89 11.62 25.87 18.80
C SER A 89 11.95 24.59 18.02
N ARG A 90 13.04 23.91 18.39
CA ARG A 90 13.40 22.59 17.85
C ARG A 90 12.34 21.53 18.16
N TYR A 91 11.84 21.50 19.39
CA TYR A 91 10.78 20.57 19.80
C TYR A 91 9.51 20.81 18.99
N VAL A 92 9.04 22.07 18.93
CA VAL A 92 7.86 22.46 18.15
C VAL A 92 8.01 22.04 16.67
N LYS A 93 9.14 22.40 16.03
CA LYS A 93 9.43 22.00 14.66
C LYS A 93 9.35 20.49 14.46
N ARG A 94 10.01 19.69 15.32
CA ARG A 94 10.03 18.23 15.21
C ARG A 94 8.64 17.61 15.37
N PHE A 95 7.85 18.14 16.29
CA PHE A 95 6.48 17.70 16.51
C PHE A 95 5.62 17.93 15.25
N TYR A 96 5.64 19.14 14.70
CA TYR A 96 4.84 19.48 13.54
C TYR A 96 5.34 18.80 12.25
N VAL A 97 6.62 18.55 12.09
CA VAL A 97 7.15 17.75 10.96
C VAL A 97 6.64 16.31 11.01
N ARG A 98 6.55 15.70 12.20
CA ARG A 98 5.94 14.36 12.33
C ARG A 98 4.45 14.39 12.06
N ARG A 99 3.74 15.41 12.56
CA ARG A 99 2.32 15.60 12.30
C ARG A 99 2.05 15.74 10.78
N PHE A 100 2.84 16.55 10.09
CA PHE A 100 2.82 16.69 8.63
C PHE A 100 2.96 15.33 7.92
N ALA A 101 3.99 14.56 8.29
CA ALA A 101 4.23 13.24 7.71
C ALA A 101 3.06 12.28 7.97
N ASN A 102 2.53 12.24 9.20
CA ASN A 102 1.42 11.36 9.55
C ASN A 102 0.13 11.72 8.79
N ASN A 103 -0.16 13.01 8.62
CA ASN A 103 -1.34 13.47 7.88
C ASN A 103 -1.25 13.04 6.40
N ILE A 104 -0.07 13.21 5.78
CA ILE A 104 0.16 12.78 4.39
C ILE A 104 0.07 11.26 4.28
N ASN A 105 0.68 10.51 5.21
CA ASN A 105 0.65 9.04 5.22
C ASN A 105 -0.80 8.53 5.26
N ARG A 106 -1.59 9.06 6.19
CA ARG A 106 -3.01 8.72 6.28
C ARG A 106 -3.74 8.99 4.97
N ARG A 107 -3.60 10.21 4.40
CA ARG A 107 -4.28 10.61 3.17
C ARG A 107 -3.84 9.75 1.96
N MET A 108 -2.55 9.49 1.82
CA MET A 108 -2.06 8.61 0.74
C MET A 108 -2.59 7.19 0.86
N LYS A 109 -2.59 6.62 2.07
CA LYS A 109 -3.12 5.27 2.30
C LYS A 109 -4.63 5.19 2.07
N GLU A 110 -5.37 6.21 2.45
CA GLU A 110 -6.82 6.33 2.23
C GLU A 110 -7.15 6.33 0.73
N ILE A 111 -6.49 7.20 -0.05
CA ILE A 111 -6.67 7.28 -1.50
C ILE A 111 -6.27 5.98 -2.18
N LEU A 112 -5.12 5.43 -1.80
CA LEU A 112 -4.61 4.18 -2.38
C LEU A 112 -5.55 3.00 -2.06
N TYR A 113 -6.01 2.89 -0.82
CA TYR A 113 -6.96 1.85 -0.42
C TYR A 113 -8.24 1.94 -1.26
N HIS A 114 -8.81 3.14 -1.39
CA HIS A 114 -10.01 3.34 -2.20
C HIS A 114 -9.76 2.98 -3.68
N SER A 115 -8.64 3.42 -4.25
CA SER A 115 -8.26 3.07 -5.63
C SER A 115 -8.08 1.55 -5.81
N LEU A 116 -7.52 0.84 -4.83
CA LEU A 116 -7.35 -0.61 -4.92
C LEU A 116 -8.70 -1.35 -4.85
N VAL A 117 -9.64 -0.88 -4.04
CA VAL A 117 -10.97 -1.51 -3.90
C VAL A 117 -11.84 -1.29 -5.14
N THR A 118 -11.68 -0.15 -5.83
CA THR A 118 -12.45 0.18 -7.03
C THR A 118 -11.85 -0.38 -8.33
N ARG A 119 -10.61 -0.84 -8.33
CA ARG A 119 -9.96 -1.41 -9.52
C ARG A 119 -10.45 -2.82 -9.84
N GLY A 120 -10.62 -3.09 -11.13
CA GLY A 120 -10.99 -4.41 -11.63
C GLY A 120 -9.95 -5.49 -11.29
N ARG A 121 -10.41 -6.70 -11.04
CA ARG A 121 -9.60 -7.87 -10.61
C ARG A 121 -8.47 -8.22 -11.59
N ALA A 122 -8.65 -7.97 -12.89
CA ALA A 122 -7.65 -8.24 -13.91
C ALA A 122 -6.38 -7.42 -13.70
N SER A 123 -6.50 -6.11 -13.45
CA SER A 123 -5.35 -5.22 -13.21
C SER A 123 -4.61 -5.52 -11.91
N LEU A 124 -5.31 -6.02 -10.89
CA LEU A 124 -4.72 -6.42 -9.62
C LEU A 124 -3.93 -7.73 -9.75
N ARG A 125 -4.40 -8.68 -10.56
CA ARG A 125 -3.70 -9.95 -10.82
C ARG A 125 -2.40 -9.79 -11.59
N GLU A 126 -2.34 -8.86 -12.55
CA GLU A 126 -1.10 -8.59 -13.30
C GLU A 126 0.04 -8.11 -12.40
N GLU A 127 -0.27 -7.35 -11.35
CA GLU A 127 0.75 -6.83 -10.42
C GLU A 127 1.17 -7.82 -9.33
N GLY A 128 0.33 -8.78 -9.00
CA GLY A 128 0.52 -9.75 -7.92
C GLY A 128 0.32 -9.15 -6.50
N GLU A 129 -0.32 -9.91 -5.64
CA GLU A 129 -0.75 -9.48 -4.29
C GLU A 129 0.41 -8.93 -3.43
N GLY A 130 1.56 -9.60 -3.43
CA GLY A 130 2.74 -9.16 -2.68
C GLY A 130 3.31 -7.82 -3.15
N THR A 131 3.21 -7.53 -4.46
CA THR A 131 3.64 -6.25 -5.02
C THR A 131 2.70 -5.14 -4.60
N ILE A 132 1.39 -5.37 -4.64
CA ILE A 132 0.36 -4.43 -4.21
C ILE A 132 0.53 -4.09 -2.73
N MET A 133 0.70 -5.09 -1.86
CA MET A 133 0.96 -4.88 -0.43
C MET A 133 2.24 -4.07 -0.19
N THR A 134 3.30 -4.35 -0.96
CA THR A 134 4.54 -3.56 -0.89
C THR A 134 4.30 -2.11 -1.27
N LYS A 135 3.54 -1.84 -2.34
CA LYS A 135 3.18 -0.48 -2.77
C LYS A 135 2.32 0.23 -1.73
N ALA A 136 1.30 -0.46 -1.21
CA ALA A 136 0.35 0.12 -0.26
C ALA A 136 0.96 0.48 1.10
N ILE A 137 1.95 -0.27 1.56
CA ILE A 137 2.54 -0.08 2.88
C ILE A 137 3.94 0.54 2.77
N LEU A 138 4.90 -0.17 2.15
CA LEU A 138 6.30 0.22 2.20
C LEU A 138 6.63 1.41 1.27
N ASP A 139 6.10 1.43 0.05
CA ASP A 139 6.38 2.51 -0.90
C ASP A 139 5.71 3.82 -0.46
N VAL A 140 4.52 3.77 0.13
CA VAL A 140 3.88 4.95 0.72
C VAL A 140 4.72 5.47 1.89
N ASP A 141 5.16 4.61 2.81
CA ASP A 141 5.98 5.01 3.95
C ASP A 141 7.34 5.60 3.50
N ASP A 142 7.99 5.01 2.50
CA ASP A 142 9.24 5.52 1.92
C ASP A 142 9.04 6.89 1.25
N CYS A 143 7.93 7.09 0.55
CA CYS A 143 7.59 8.36 -0.08
C CYS A 143 7.37 9.46 0.96
N VAL A 144 6.56 9.18 1.98
CA VAL A 144 6.26 10.11 3.08
C VAL A 144 7.52 10.42 3.90
N GLU A 145 8.37 9.41 4.16
CA GLU A 145 9.65 9.61 4.85
C GLU A 145 10.58 10.53 4.05
N GLY A 146 10.57 10.42 2.73
CA GLY A 146 11.31 11.34 1.87
C GLY A 146 10.78 12.77 1.93
N MET A 147 9.46 12.97 1.89
CA MET A 147 8.85 14.30 2.07
C MET A 147 9.18 14.88 3.45
N ARG A 148 9.11 14.07 4.50
CA ARG A 148 9.48 14.45 5.87
C ARG A 148 10.94 14.88 5.96
N LYS A 149 11.86 14.10 5.39
CA LYS A 149 13.29 14.43 5.37
C LYS A 149 13.56 15.68 4.56
N PHE A 150 12.93 15.82 3.40
CA PHE A 150 13.05 17.05 2.61
C PHE A 150 12.62 18.27 3.43
N THR A 151 11.46 18.25 4.06
CA THR A 151 10.95 19.35 4.89
C THR A 151 11.86 19.61 6.09
N THR A 152 12.44 18.58 6.70
CA THR A 152 13.38 18.75 7.82
C THR A 152 14.69 19.38 7.37
N GLU A 153 15.29 18.84 6.32
CA GLU A 153 16.65 19.18 5.89
C GLU A 153 16.74 20.54 5.16
N ILE A 154 15.65 21.02 4.56
CA ILE A 154 15.62 22.35 3.98
C ILE A 154 15.95 23.43 5.05
N PHE A 155 15.51 23.20 6.29
CA PHE A 155 15.83 24.06 7.43
C PHE A 155 17.14 23.64 8.10
N ASP A 156 17.31 22.37 8.48
CA ASP A 156 18.44 21.90 9.29
C ASP A 156 19.78 21.91 8.55
N THR A 157 19.72 21.83 7.23
CA THR A 157 20.91 21.90 6.38
C THR A 157 20.91 23.18 5.57
N GLY A 158 19.84 23.50 4.83
CA GLY A 158 19.78 24.66 3.95
C GLY A 158 19.91 25.99 4.71
N VAL A 159 18.96 26.27 5.60
CA VAL A 159 18.96 27.53 6.38
C VAL A 159 20.18 27.62 7.30
N ALA A 160 20.56 26.51 7.95
CA ALA A 160 21.72 26.52 8.83
C ALA A 160 23.04 26.76 8.09
N LEU A 161 23.25 26.14 6.91
CA LEU A 161 24.44 26.37 6.08
C LEU A 161 24.54 27.83 5.62
N THR A 162 23.43 28.40 5.13
CA THR A 162 23.41 29.80 4.72
C THR A 162 23.65 30.77 5.87
N ALA A 163 23.10 30.45 7.06
CA ALA A 163 23.30 31.26 8.24
C ALA A 163 24.75 31.23 8.77
N TYR A 164 25.35 30.01 8.87
CA TYR A 164 26.76 29.89 9.26
C TYR A 164 27.69 30.49 8.19
N ALA A 165 27.43 30.29 6.90
CA ALA A 165 28.19 30.89 5.82
C ALA A 165 28.12 32.44 5.87
N GLY A 166 26.92 33.01 6.06
CA GLY A 166 26.72 34.43 6.20
C GLY A 166 27.49 34.99 7.40
N MET A 167 27.48 34.31 8.54
CA MET A 167 28.24 34.73 9.72
C MET A 167 29.76 34.70 9.47
N LEU A 168 30.28 33.66 8.83
CA LEU A 168 31.71 33.58 8.49
C LEU A 168 32.13 34.70 7.51
N LEU A 169 31.32 34.99 6.47
CA LEU A 169 31.55 36.06 5.51
C LEU A 169 31.53 37.45 6.19
N TRP A 170 30.69 37.65 7.19
CA TRP A 170 30.63 38.88 7.97
C TRP A 170 31.90 39.14 8.79
N TYR A 171 32.50 38.10 9.35
CA TYR A 171 33.72 38.23 10.15
C TYR A 171 34.97 38.43 9.29
N ASP A 172 35.18 37.64 8.25
CA ASP A 172 36.25 37.75 7.28
C ASP A 172 35.90 37.02 5.98
N TRP A 173 35.45 37.74 4.97
CA TRP A 173 35.01 37.18 3.70
C TRP A 173 36.13 36.46 2.94
N ARG A 174 37.40 36.87 3.08
CA ARG A 174 38.55 36.30 2.37
C ARG A 174 38.86 34.91 2.94
N LEU A 175 38.97 34.83 4.28
CA LEU A 175 39.23 33.58 4.95
C LEU A 175 38.03 32.63 4.84
N ALA A 176 36.81 33.15 4.90
CA ALA A 176 35.58 32.35 4.71
C ALA A 176 35.56 31.71 3.32
N LEU A 177 35.84 32.45 2.24
CA LEU A 177 35.92 31.89 0.89
C LEU A 177 36.99 30.82 0.76
N LEU A 178 38.19 31.05 1.32
CA LEU A 178 39.27 30.06 1.33
C LEU A 178 38.86 28.74 2.01
N CYS A 179 38.20 28.86 3.16
CA CYS A 179 37.75 27.69 3.92
C CYS A 179 36.56 26.96 3.23
N MET A 180 35.71 27.69 2.51
CA MET A 180 34.57 27.14 1.77
C MET A 180 34.94 26.32 0.53
N ILE A 181 36.22 26.25 0.13
CA ILE A 181 36.68 25.43 -1.00
C ILE A 181 36.60 23.94 -0.63
N PHE A 182 36.88 23.57 0.61
CA PHE A 182 37.00 22.16 1.02
C PHE A 182 35.67 21.41 1.16
N PRO A 183 34.55 22.00 1.66
CA PRO A 183 33.25 21.34 1.67
C PRO A 183 32.77 20.86 0.28
N PRO A 184 32.85 21.61 -0.82
CA PRO A 184 32.58 21.12 -2.17
C PRO A 184 33.49 19.96 -2.61
N ILE A 185 34.79 20.02 -2.28
CA ILE A 185 35.74 18.93 -2.58
C ILE A 185 35.32 17.65 -1.87
N SER A 186 34.93 17.76 -0.61
CA SER A 186 34.41 16.62 0.14
C SER A 186 33.15 16.03 -0.50
N TYR A 187 32.27 16.88 -1.06
CA TYR A 187 31.08 16.47 -1.79
C TYR A 187 31.41 15.74 -3.11
N ILE A 188 32.39 16.23 -3.88
CA ILE A 188 32.85 15.58 -5.12
C ILE A 188 33.43 14.19 -4.80
N THR A 189 34.20 14.06 -3.72
CA THR A 189 34.72 12.77 -3.25
C THR A 189 33.59 11.83 -2.89
N ALA A 190 32.55 12.34 -2.26
CA ALA A 190 31.31 11.64 -1.96
C ALA A 190 30.63 11.03 -3.19
N GLU A 191 30.48 11.84 -4.21
CA GLU A 191 29.79 11.42 -5.43
C GLU A 191 30.55 10.27 -6.13
N LYS A 192 31.89 10.29 -6.10
CA LYS A 192 32.71 9.18 -6.59
C LYS A 192 32.51 7.89 -5.77
N MET A 193 32.38 8.01 -4.45
CA MET A 193 32.16 6.85 -3.57
C MET A 193 30.74 6.30 -3.65
N LYS A 194 29.76 7.12 -4.04
CA LYS A 194 28.35 6.77 -4.16
C LYS A 194 28.12 5.53 -5.04
N ARG A 195 28.81 5.41 -6.15
CA ARG A 195 28.71 4.24 -7.03
C ARG A 195 29.07 2.94 -6.32
N MET A 196 30.11 2.97 -5.47
CA MET A 196 30.54 1.81 -4.71
C MET A 196 29.52 1.43 -3.64
N ILE A 197 28.99 2.41 -2.93
CA ILE A 197 27.92 2.22 -1.93
C ILE A 197 26.65 1.66 -2.59
N GLN A 198 26.27 2.17 -3.75
CA GLN A 198 25.12 1.66 -4.48
C GLN A 198 25.29 0.21 -4.94
N ARG A 199 26.50 -0.15 -5.46
CA ARG A 199 26.80 -1.52 -5.87
C ARG A 199 26.78 -2.50 -4.70
N THR A 200 27.47 -2.15 -3.61
CA THR A 200 27.51 -3.02 -2.41
C THR A 200 26.15 -3.11 -1.73
N GLY A 201 25.41 -2.00 -1.67
CA GLY A 201 24.05 -1.96 -1.14
C GLY A 201 23.05 -2.77 -1.98
N ALA A 202 23.17 -2.75 -3.31
CA ALA A 202 22.34 -3.57 -4.20
C ALA A 202 22.64 -5.07 -4.04
N ALA A 203 23.93 -5.44 -3.94
CA ALA A 203 24.34 -6.81 -3.67
C ALA A 203 23.79 -7.31 -2.33
N TYR A 204 23.91 -6.51 -1.27
CA TYR A 204 23.35 -6.81 0.05
C TYR A 204 21.83 -7.01 0.00
N LYS A 205 21.08 -6.11 -0.66
CA LYS A 205 19.62 -6.24 -0.82
C LYS A 205 19.21 -7.50 -1.56
N LYS A 206 19.98 -7.89 -2.60
CA LYS A 206 19.74 -9.12 -3.33
C LYS A 206 19.88 -10.34 -2.42
N GLN A 207 20.96 -10.42 -1.63
CA GLN A 207 21.16 -11.52 -0.68
C GLN A 207 20.14 -11.53 0.44
N CYS A 208 19.71 -10.36 0.91
CA CYS A 208 18.60 -10.24 1.87
C CYS A 208 17.30 -10.86 1.32
N GLY A 209 16.99 -10.60 0.05
CA GLY A 209 15.80 -11.19 -0.61
C GLY A 209 15.89 -12.72 -0.72
N VAL A 210 17.05 -13.25 -1.10
CA VAL A 210 17.29 -14.71 -1.18
C VAL A 210 17.12 -15.37 0.20
N LEU A 211 17.74 -14.79 1.23
CA LEU A 211 17.65 -15.30 2.60
C LEU A 211 16.23 -15.25 3.14
N SER A 212 15.52 -14.16 2.88
CA SER A 212 14.11 -14.01 3.29
C SER A 212 13.21 -15.06 2.65
N ALA A 213 13.37 -15.30 1.34
CA ALA A 213 12.61 -16.32 0.62
C ALA A 213 12.87 -17.72 1.19
N MET A 214 14.13 -18.06 1.46
CA MET A 214 14.50 -19.34 2.07
C MET A 214 13.96 -19.49 3.50
N THR A 215 13.96 -18.40 4.27
CA THR A 215 13.40 -18.41 5.64
C THR A 215 11.90 -18.65 5.62
N LEU A 216 11.19 -18.00 4.69
CA LEU A 216 9.75 -18.18 4.51
C LEU A 216 9.41 -19.60 4.07
N ASP A 217 10.14 -20.13 3.07
CA ASP A 217 9.97 -21.52 2.62
C ASP A 217 10.13 -22.52 3.77
N ARG A 218 11.16 -22.32 4.61
CA ARG A 218 11.38 -23.18 5.79
C ARG A 218 10.27 -23.08 6.82
N ALA A 219 9.75 -21.87 7.07
CA ALA A 219 8.66 -21.68 8.01
C ALA A 219 7.38 -22.34 7.53
N GLN A 220 7.05 -22.20 6.24
CA GLN A 220 5.85 -22.77 5.64
C GLN A 220 5.92 -24.30 5.53
N ASN A 221 7.08 -24.86 5.21
CA ASN A 221 7.28 -26.28 4.93
C ASN A 221 8.00 -27.03 6.06
N ALA A 222 8.02 -26.49 7.29
CA ALA A 222 8.76 -27.05 8.41
C ALA A 222 8.35 -28.52 8.73
N VAL A 223 7.06 -28.83 8.65
CA VAL A 223 6.55 -30.18 8.87
C VAL A 223 7.02 -31.13 7.77
N THR A 224 6.96 -30.69 6.52
CA THR A 224 7.42 -31.46 5.35
C THR A 224 8.89 -31.84 5.49
N TYR A 225 9.75 -30.88 5.87
CA TYR A 225 11.18 -31.17 6.08
C TYR A 225 11.41 -32.24 7.15
N ARG A 226 10.64 -32.21 8.25
CA ARG A 226 10.74 -33.23 9.33
C ARG A 226 10.24 -34.60 8.85
N VAL A 227 9.13 -34.65 8.14
CA VAL A 227 8.57 -35.92 7.63
C VAL A 227 9.51 -36.61 6.66
N PHE A 228 10.21 -35.84 5.82
CA PHE A 228 11.16 -36.38 4.83
C PHE A 228 12.63 -36.45 5.31
N GLY A 229 12.91 -36.02 6.56
CA GLY A 229 14.26 -36.10 7.16
C GLY A 229 15.36 -35.32 6.44
N CYS A 230 15.00 -34.22 5.77
CA CYS A 230 15.94 -33.41 4.98
C CYS A 230 16.38 -32.09 5.67
N GLU A 231 16.19 -31.96 6.98
CA GLU A 231 16.51 -30.76 7.75
C GLU A 231 18.01 -30.41 7.67
N ARG A 232 18.89 -31.42 7.77
CA ARG A 232 20.34 -31.21 7.80
C ARG A 232 20.88 -30.66 6.48
N ASP A 233 20.44 -31.21 5.36
CA ASP A 233 20.90 -30.76 4.04
C ASP A 233 20.40 -29.36 3.74
N ARG A 234 19.17 -29.06 4.11
CA ARG A 234 18.58 -27.73 3.98
C ARG A 234 19.23 -26.73 4.92
N GLN A 235 19.67 -27.14 6.12
CA GLN A 235 20.40 -26.27 7.04
C GLN A 235 21.77 -25.86 6.46
N MET A 236 22.53 -26.79 5.90
CA MET A 236 23.79 -26.47 5.26
C MET A 236 23.63 -25.45 4.11
N ALA A 237 22.59 -25.62 3.28
CA ALA A 237 22.26 -24.67 2.22
C ALA A 237 21.91 -23.28 2.78
N TYR A 238 21.18 -23.22 3.89
CA TYR A 238 20.82 -21.97 4.55
C TYR A 238 22.05 -21.26 5.14
N GLU A 239 22.92 -21.98 5.83
CA GLU A 239 24.16 -21.43 6.42
C GLU A 239 25.09 -20.84 5.36
N LYS A 240 25.19 -21.48 4.19
CA LYS A 240 25.93 -20.92 3.05
C LYS A 240 25.36 -19.56 2.62
N ASN A 241 24.04 -19.46 2.44
CA ASN A 241 23.39 -18.20 2.07
C ASN A 241 23.50 -17.15 3.17
N LEU A 242 23.49 -17.56 4.44
CA LEU A 242 23.70 -16.67 5.59
C LEU A 242 25.12 -16.07 5.56
N THR A 243 26.13 -16.87 5.24
CA THR A 243 27.52 -16.40 5.08
C THR A 243 27.65 -15.42 3.91
N ASP A 244 26.99 -15.67 2.78
CA ASP A 244 26.97 -14.76 1.63
C ASP A 244 26.25 -13.44 1.96
N TYR A 245 25.16 -13.51 2.71
CA TYR A 245 24.43 -12.36 3.24
C TYR A 245 25.33 -11.54 4.17
N GLU A 246 25.97 -12.19 5.17
CA GLU A 246 26.86 -11.53 6.13
C GLU A 246 28.03 -10.82 5.42
N THR A 247 28.70 -11.51 4.50
CA THR A 247 29.80 -10.94 3.72
C THR A 247 29.36 -9.70 2.93
N SER A 248 28.18 -9.75 2.33
CA SER A 248 27.61 -8.63 1.57
C SER A 248 27.20 -7.48 2.49
N ALA A 249 26.63 -7.78 3.66
CA ALA A 249 26.26 -6.81 4.69
C ALA A 249 27.51 -6.08 5.24
N VAL A 250 28.57 -6.81 5.58
CA VAL A 250 29.82 -6.23 6.07
C VAL A 250 30.43 -5.30 5.03
N LYS A 251 30.53 -5.71 3.76
CA LYS A 251 31.04 -4.86 2.67
C LYS A 251 30.21 -3.58 2.51
N ALA A 252 28.88 -3.69 2.50
CA ALA A 252 27.99 -2.54 2.39
C ALA A 252 28.14 -1.59 3.58
N ASN A 253 28.25 -2.12 4.80
CA ASN A 253 28.41 -1.33 6.03
C ASN A 253 29.77 -0.64 6.12
N ILE A 254 30.86 -1.28 5.72
CA ILE A 254 32.19 -0.66 5.67
C ILE A 254 32.17 0.60 4.80
N TRP A 255 31.68 0.48 3.57
CA TRP A 255 31.61 1.64 2.66
C TRP A 255 30.66 2.74 3.15
N ASN A 256 29.52 2.36 3.70
CA ASN A 256 28.54 3.32 4.23
C ASN A 256 29.07 4.05 5.48
N SER A 257 29.81 3.35 6.34
CA SER A 257 30.37 3.91 7.58
C SER A 257 31.68 4.68 7.35
N ALA A 258 32.43 4.38 6.30
CA ALA A 258 33.68 5.08 5.95
C ALA A 258 33.44 6.51 5.42
N MET A 259 32.27 6.76 4.82
CA MET A 259 31.96 8.07 4.21
C MET A 259 32.00 9.25 5.19
N PRO A 260 31.27 9.24 6.33
CA PRO A 260 31.22 10.40 7.22
C PRO A 260 32.61 10.83 7.76
N PRO A 261 33.50 9.92 8.21
CA PRO A 261 34.85 10.27 8.61
C PRO A 261 35.67 10.92 7.51
N ILE A 262 35.63 10.39 6.29
CA ILE A 262 36.39 10.94 5.15
C ILE A 262 35.95 12.38 4.86
N TYR A 263 34.65 12.65 4.83
CA TYR A 263 34.13 14.00 4.65
C TYR A 263 34.62 14.95 5.74
N LYS A 264 34.54 14.50 6.99
CA LYS A 264 34.94 15.30 8.14
C LYS A 264 36.43 15.66 8.08
N VAL A 265 37.28 14.69 7.74
CA VAL A 265 38.72 14.92 7.61
C VAL A 265 39.02 15.92 6.50
N ILE A 266 38.46 15.73 5.28
CA ILE A 266 38.70 16.67 4.16
C ILE A 266 38.21 18.08 4.53
N SER A 267 37.03 18.19 5.10
CA SER A 267 36.46 19.49 5.46
C SER A 267 37.23 20.16 6.60
N MET A 268 37.74 19.39 7.58
CA MET A 268 38.54 19.91 8.70
C MET A 268 39.94 20.36 8.31
N THR A 269 40.42 19.99 7.11
CA THR A 269 41.71 20.53 6.60
C THR A 269 41.70 22.07 6.55
N SER A 270 40.51 22.68 6.36
CA SER A 270 40.37 24.16 6.41
C SER A 270 40.75 24.75 7.78
N VAL A 271 40.70 23.98 8.87
CA VAL A 271 41.09 24.46 10.21
C VAL A 271 42.55 24.89 10.24
N LEU A 272 43.43 24.24 9.45
CA LEU A 272 44.81 24.66 9.33
C LEU A 272 44.94 26.09 8.79
N PHE A 273 44.10 26.45 7.82
CA PHE A 273 44.07 27.84 7.28
C PHE A 273 43.50 28.81 8.30
N ILE A 274 42.48 28.41 9.07
CA ILE A 274 41.89 29.25 10.13
C ILE A 274 42.93 29.52 11.23
N LEU A 275 43.71 28.50 11.61
CA LEU A 275 44.76 28.68 12.61
C LEU A 275 45.86 29.63 12.08
N TYR A 276 46.35 29.41 10.86
CA TYR A 276 47.45 30.20 10.29
C TYR A 276 47.04 31.65 10.05
N PHE A 277 45.95 31.91 9.35
CA PHE A 277 45.49 33.27 9.05
C PHE A 277 44.84 33.95 10.26
N GLY A 278 44.14 33.19 11.12
CA GLY A 278 43.59 33.70 12.37
C GLY A 278 44.64 34.19 13.34
N GLN A 279 45.78 33.50 13.47
CA GLN A 279 46.92 33.97 14.23
C GLN A 279 47.44 35.31 13.68
N LYS A 280 47.61 35.44 12.34
CA LYS A 280 48.03 36.71 11.70
C LYS A 280 47.03 37.83 11.96
N ASN A 281 45.74 37.57 11.91
CA ASN A 281 44.68 38.54 12.18
C ASN A 281 44.71 39.01 13.65
N ILE A 282 45.00 38.12 14.62
CA ILE A 282 45.12 38.46 16.02
C ILE A 282 46.39 39.34 16.27
N LEU A 283 47.50 39.01 15.60
CA LEU A 283 48.76 39.75 15.73
C LEU A 283 48.77 41.06 14.93
N GLY A 284 47.69 41.42 14.23
CA GLY A 284 47.59 42.64 13.46
C GLY A 284 48.34 42.63 12.12
N SER A 285 48.95 41.50 11.73
CA SER A 285 49.67 41.32 10.47
C SER A 285 48.82 40.64 9.37
N GLY A 286 47.53 40.41 9.64
CA GLY A 286 46.59 39.73 8.73
C GLY A 286 45.68 40.68 7.95
N TRP A 287 44.61 40.14 7.37
CA TRP A 287 43.63 40.87 6.54
C TRP A 287 42.60 41.66 7.35
N SER A 288 42.36 41.22 8.59
CA SER A 288 41.39 41.82 9.50
C SER A 288 41.97 41.82 10.92
N SER A 289 41.59 42.81 11.75
CA SER A 289 42.00 42.87 13.16
C SER A 289 41.02 41.99 13.99
N TRP A 290 41.51 40.92 14.57
CA TRP A 290 40.72 39.99 15.34
C TRP A 290 41.06 40.06 16.83
N SER A 291 40.02 39.87 17.64
CA SER A 291 40.19 39.47 19.05
C SER A 291 40.21 37.97 19.21
N ILE A 292 40.63 37.45 20.33
CA ILE A 292 40.54 36.02 20.67
C ILE A 292 39.08 35.54 20.61
N ALA A 293 38.13 36.39 21.03
CA ALA A 293 36.69 36.13 20.92
C ALA A 293 36.26 35.89 19.48
N THR A 294 36.69 36.77 18.56
CA THR A 294 36.38 36.68 17.11
C THR A 294 36.95 35.40 16.51
N PHE A 295 38.19 35.07 16.83
CA PHE A 295 38.84 33.83 16.39
C PHE A 295 38.06 32.57 16.84
N THR A 296 37.70 32.51 18.13
CA THR A 296 36.95 31.37 18.66
C THR A 296 35.57 31.25 17.99
N THR A 297 34.86 32.38 17.84
CA THR A 297 33.57 32.39 17.14
C THR A 297 33.70 31.87 15.69
N PHE A 298 34.70 32.36 14.93
CA PHE A 298 34.91 31.94 13.55
C PHE A 298 35.23 30.45 13.45
N LEU A 299 36.11 29.94 14.30
CA LEU A 299 36.48 28.53 14.35
C LEU A 299 35.27 27.65 14.69
N ALA A 300 34.52 28.01 15.72
CA ALA A 300 33.30 27.28 16.13
C ALA A 300 32.24 27.28 15.03
N CYS A 301 31.98 28.40 14.39
CA CYS A 301 31.08 28.51 13.24
C CYS A 301 31.50 27.59 12.09
N PHE A 302 32.80 27.58 11.75
CA PHE A 302 33.31 26.74 10.67
C PHE A 302 33.14 25.24 10.98
N VAL A 303 33.43 24.82 12.22
CA VAL A 303 33.24 23.42 12.65
C VAL A 303 31.78 23.00 12.52
N LYS A 304 30.83 23.86 12.91
CA LYS A 304 29.40 23.62 12.76
C LYS A 304 28.98 23.54 11.28
N LEU A 305 29.46 24.48 10.43
CA LEU A 305 29.22 24.47 9.00
C LEU A 305 29.72 23.18 8.34
N SER A 306 30.93 22.75 8.65
CA SER A 306 31.54 21.52 8.15
C SER A 306 30.70 20.28 8.51
N THR A 307 30.26 20.20 9.78
CA THR A 307 29.44 19.10 10.26
C THR A 307 28.07 19.07 9.55
N LYS A 308 27.44 20.22 9.36
CA LYS A 308 26.16 20.34 8.64
C LYS A 308 26.29 20.01 7.15
N SER A 309 27.36 20.45 6.50
CA SER A 309 27.63 20.13 5.09
C SER A 309 27.72 18.62 4.82
N SER A 310 28.32 17.85 5.74
CA SER A 310 28.40 16.39 5.60
C SER A 310 27.02 15.69 5.65
N SER A 311 26.03 16.33 6.23
CA SER A 311 24.66 15.79 6.32
C SER A 311 23.84 15.99 5.06
N ALA A 312 24.20 16.96 4.19
CA ALA A 312 23.49 17.26 2.95
C ALA A 312 23.39 16.04 2.00
N ALA A 313 24.41 15.19 1.96
CA ALA A 313 24.40 13.97 1.14
C ALA A 313 23.28 12.98 1.51
N LYS A 314 22.89 12.94 2.78
CA LYS A 314 21.80 12.06 3.27
C LYS A 314 20.44 12.49 2.73
N LEU A 315 20.24 13.78 2.50
CA LEU A 315 19.01 14.31 1.92
C LEU A 315 18.79 13.77 0.51
N PHE A 316 19.80 13.84 -0.35
CA PHE A 316 19.68 13.38 -1.74
C PHE A 316 19.29 11.90 -1.83
N ASN A 317 19.89 11.05 -0.99
CA ASN A 317 19.54 9.62 -0.95
C ASN A 317 18.08 9.40 -0.52
N ALA A 318 17.59 10.14 0.46
CA ALA A 318 16.23 10.03 0.94
C ALA A 318 15.20 10.50 -0.09
N VAL A 319 15.49 11.64 -0.75
CA VAL A 319 14.62 12.18 -1.82
C VAL A 319 14.61 11.27 -3.03
N HIS A 320 15.76 10.74 -3.44
CA HIS A 320 15.83 9.80 -4.57
C HIS A 320 15.04 8.51 -4.28
N LYS A 321 15.18 7.95 -3.07
CA LYS A 321 14.40 6.76 -2.67
C LYS A 321 12.89 7.04 -2.70
N ALA A 322 12.48 8.18 -2.16
CA ALA A 322 11.09 8.61 -2.18
C ALA A 322 10.56 8.79 -3.60
N GLN A 323 11.37 9.32 -4.52
CA GLN A 323 10.96 9.49 -5.91
C GLN A 323 10.77 8.17 -6.63
N VAL A 324 11.60 7.17 -6.35
CA VAL A 324 11.42 5.80 -6.89
C VAL A 324 10.10 5.21 -6.39
N SER A 325 9.84 5.29 -5.08
CA SER A 325 8.58 4.80 -4.51
C SER A 325 7.36 5.58 -5.02
N TRP A 326 7.47 6.90 -5.16
CA TRP A 326 6.42 7.74 -5.76
C TRP A 326 6.05 7.30 -7.18
N ASN A 327 7.03 7.06 -8.04
CA ASN A 327 6.78 6.61 -9.41
C ASN A 327 6.07 5.26 -9.48
N ARG A 328 6.23 4.42 -8.44
CA ARG A 328 5.54 3.11 -8.34
C ARG A 328 4.10 3.24 -7.84
N ILE A 329 3.83 4.19 -6.92
CA ILE A 329 2.49 4.37 -6.35
C ILE A 329 1.63 5.36 -7.13
N ARG A 330 2.24 6.33 -7.82
CA ARG A 330 1.53 7.37 -8.57
C ARG A 330 0.43 6.83 -9.51
N PRO A 331 0.64 5.78 -10.30
CA PRO A 331 -0.41 5.22 -11.16
C PRO A 331 -1.60 4.63 -10.41
N LEU A 332 -1.46 4.43 -9.08
CA LEU A 332 -2.50 3.92 -8.21
C LEU A 332 -3.24 5.04 -7.45
N LEU A 333 -2.74 6.29 -7.51
CA LEU A 333 -3.32 7.44 -6.82
C LEU A 333 -4.26 8.22 -7.76
N ASP A 334 -5.22 7.52 -8.38
CA ASP A 334 -6.22 8.18 -9.22
C ASP A 334 -7.17 9.02 -8.36
N SER A 335 -7.69 10.09 -8.94
CA SER A 335 -8.78 10.86 -8.33
C SER A 335 -10.01 9.97 -8.24
N VAL A 336 -10.41 9.68 -7.01
CA VAL A 336 -11.64 8.95 -6.75
C VAL A 336 -12.81 9.89 -7.03
N ASN A 337 -13.57 9.58 -8.08
CA ASN A 337 -14.93 10.08 -8.15
C ASN A 337 -15.71 9.33 -7.08
N GLU A 338 -16.33 10.03 -6.13
CA GLU A 338 -17.32 9.44 -5.23
C GLU A 338 -18.35 8.77 -6.14
N GLU A 339 -18.35 7.44 -6.19
CA GLU A 339 -19.39 6.70 -6.88
C GLU A 339 -20.70 7.00 -6.14
N GLU A 340 -21.68 7.56 -6.84
CA GLU A 340 -23.04 7.61 -6.35
C GLU A 340 -23.49 6.18 -6.05
N ASP A 341 -24.12 5.97 -4.90
CA ASP A 341 -24.71 4.68 -4.54
C ASP A 341 -25.50 4.12 -5.72
N GLY A 342 -25.25 2.85 -6.04
CA GLY A 342 -25.82 2.22 -7.22
C GLY A 342 -27.34 2.37 -7.24
N LYS A 343 -27.90 2.77 -8.39
CA LYS A 343 -29.35 2.90 -8.59
C LYS A 343 -30.02 1.56 -8.30
N GLU A 344 -31.10 1.56 -7.52
CA GLU A 344 -31.94 0.39 -7.38
C GLU A 344 -32.46 -0.07 -8.74
N TRP A 345 -32.05 -1.25 -9.16
CA TRP A 345 -32.51 -1.84 -10.40
C TRP A 345 -33.78 -2.65 -10.20
N ARG A 346 -34.69 -2.54 -11.18
CA ARG A 346 -35.92 -3.34 -11.23
C ARG A 346 -35.65 -4.65 -11.96
N PRO A 347 -36.43 -5.71 -11.69
CA PRO A 347 -36.40 -6.93 -12.48
C PRO A 347 -36.55 -6.63 -13.98
N GLY A 348 -35.77 -7.32 -14.81
CA GLY A 348 -35.77 -7.12 -16.25
C GLY A 348 -35.27 -8.34 -17.00
N ASP A 349 -35.56 -8.41 -18.28
CA ASP A 349 -35.15 -9.53 -19.13
C ASP A 349 -33.64 -9.47 -19.42
N LEU A 350 -33.01 -10.63 -19.44
CA LEU A 350 -31.63 -10.82 -19.88
C LEU A 350 -31.62 -11.34 -21.32
N GLU A 351 -30.86 -10.71 -22.19
CA GLU A 351 -30.66 -11.12 -23.55
C GLU A 351 -29.16 -11.19 -23.86
N VAL A 352 -28.68 -12.38 -24.20
CA VAL A 352 -27.30 -12.65 -24.61
C VAL A 352 -27.32 -13.01 -26.09
N LYS A 353 -26.61 -12.24 -26.93
CA LYS A 353 -26.59 -12.42 -28.39
C LYS A 353 -25.16 -12.50 -28.90
N ASP A 354 -24.86 -13.61 -29.53
CA ASP A 354 -23.64 -13.84 -30.33
C ASP A 354 -22.35 -13.54 -29.55
N VAL A 355 -22.32 -13.93 -28.26
CA VAL A 355 -21.22 -13.62 -27.38
C VAL A 355 -20.05 -14.58 -27.58
N SER A 356 -18.87 -14.01 -27.86
CA SER A 356 -17.60 -14.74 -27.99
C SER A 356 -16.55 -14.14 -27.07
N PHE A 357 -15.70 -14.99 -26.49
CA PHE A 357 -14.65 -14.57 -25.57
C PHE A 357 -13.38 -15.39 -25.74
N ALA A 358 -12.24 -14.70 -25.71
CA ALA A 358 -10.91 -15.30 -25.67
C ALA A 358 -10.07 -14.66 -24.54
N TYR A 359 -9.27 -15.46 -23.85
CA TYR A 359 -8.28 -14.94 -22.92
C TYR A 359 -7.10 -14.26 -23.65
N PRO A 360 -6.29 -13.41 -22.95
CA PRO A 360 -5.15 -12.72 -23.57
C PRO A 360 -4.11 -13.65 -24.22
N ASP A 361 -4.06 -14.92 -23.81
CA ASP A 361 -3.22 -15.97 -24.41
C ASP A 361 -3.73 -16.45 -25.77
N GLY A 362 -4.84 -15.90 -26.26
CA GLY A 362 -5.46 -16.18 -27.55
C GLY A 362 -6.37 -17.42 -27.58
N LYS A 363 -6.54 -18.13 -26.45
CA LYS A 363 -7.44 -19.29 -26.38
C LYS A 363 -8.90 -18.83 -26.34
N ARG A 364 -9.66 -19.13 -27.40
CA ARG A 364 -11.12 -18.96 -27.41
C ARG A 364 -11.77 -19.94 -26.45
N VAL A 365 -12.69 -19.45 -25.61
CA VAL A 365 -13.38 -20.24 -24.58
C VAL A 365 -14.89 -20.20 -24.77
N LEU A 366 -15.43 -19.12 -25.34
CA LEU A 366 -16.84 -18.98 -25.69
C LEU A 366 -16.95 -18.60 -27.16
N GLU A 367 -17.84 -19.29 -27.88
CA GLU A 367 -18.09 -19.06 -29.32
C GLU A 367 -19.59 -18.96 -29.57
N HIS A 368 -20.02 -17.77 -30.03
CA HIS A 368 -21.39 -17.52 -30.50
C HIS A 368 -22.50 -17.87 -29.51
N VAL A 369 -22.29 -17.63 -28.23
CA VAL A 369 -23.24 -17.93 -27.15
C VAL A 369 -24.47 -17.02 -27.26
N SER A 370 -25.66 -17.63 -27.35
CA SER A 370 -26.91 -16.88 -27.43
C SER A 370 -28.00 -17.56 -26.61
N PHE A 371 -28.64 -16.80 -25.71
CA PHE A 371 -29.80 -17.23 -24.92
C PHE A 371 -30.53 -16.02 -24.35
N SER A 372 -31.73 -16.24 -23.83
CA SER A 372 -32.53 -15.23 -23.16
C SER A 372 -33.14 -15.78 -21.87
N ALA A 373 -33.36 -14.92 -20.89
CA ALA A 373 -33.95 -15.28 -19.62
C ALA A 373 -34.87 -14.20 -19.07
N LYS A 374 -35.88 -14.61 -18.31
CA LYS A 374 -36.84 -13.70 -17.68
C LYS A 374 -36.74 -13.78 -16.14
N PRO A 375 -37.13 -12.72 -15.41
CA PRO A 375 -37.20 -12.75 -13.96
C PRO A 375 -37.96 -14.00 -13.45
N GLY A 376 -37.44 -14.60 -12.38
CA GLY A 376 -37.96 -15.81 -11.78
C GLY A 376 -37.50 -17.12 -12.40
N GLN A 377 -36.77 -17.11 -13.52
CA GLN A 377 -36.22 -18.30 -14.16
C GLN A 377 -34.87 -18.70 -13.54
N ILE A 378 -34.69 -20.00 -13.36
CA ILE A 378 -33.42 -20.64 -13.03
C ILE A 378 -32.88 -21.35 -14.25
N ILE A 379 -31.70 -20.92 -14.71
CA ILE A 379 -31.02 -21.45 -15.88
C ILE A 379 -29.83 -22.28 -15.43
N GLY A 380 -29.85 -23.56 -15.74
CA GLY A 380 -28.73 -24.46 -15.49
C GLY A 380 -27.66 -24.35 -16.57
N VAL A 381 -26.42 -24.18 -16.19
CA VAL A 381 -25.28 -24.22 -17.12
C VAL A 381 -24.41 -25.42 -16.78
N THR A 382 -24.23 -26.32 -17.74
CA THR A 382 -23.44 -27.53 -17.55
C THR A 382 -22.64 -27.91 -18.78
N GLY A 383 -21.76 -28.89 -18.65
CA GLY A 383 -20.89 -29.40 -19.69
C GLY A 383 -19.62 -30.02 -19.12
N PRO A 384 -18.72 -30.54 -19.96
CA PRO A 384 -17.46 -31.16 -19.54
C PRO A 384 -16.60 -30.23 -18.66
N VAL A 385 -15.62 -30.79 -17.96
CA VAL A 385 -14.67 -30.02 -17.20
C VAL A 385 -13.88 -29.11 -18.13
N ALA A 386 -13.66 -27.86 -17.72
CA ALA A 386 -12.95 -26.84 -18.49
C ALA A 386 -13.61 -26.37 -19.81
N CYS A 387 -14.91 -26.61 -20.02
CA CYS A 387 -15.64 -26.13 -21.21
C CYS A 387 -15.97 -24.62 -21.19
N GLY A 388 -15.67 -23.88 -20.10
CA GLY A 388 -15.88 -22.43 -20.05
C GLY A 388 -17.05 -21.96 -19.18
N LYS A 389 -17.69 -22.82 -18.37
CA LYS A 389 -18.83 -22.45 -17.49
C LYS A 389 -18.54 -21.24 -16.60
N SER A 390 -17.48 -21.32 -15.80
CA SER A 390 -17.10 -20.20 -14.92
C SER A 390 -16.69 -18.94 -15.68
N THR A 391 -16.19 -19.09 -16.92
CA THR A 391 -15.90 -17.97 -17.81
C THR A 391 -17.19 -17.29 -18.26
N LEU A 392 -18.22 -18.05 -18.60
CA LEU A 392 -19.55 -17.52 -18.91
C LEU A 392 -20.14 -16.76 -17.72
N GLY A 393 -20.04 -17.33 -16.51
CA GLY A 393 -20.49 -16.66 -15.27
C GLY A 393 -19.78 -15.32 -15.01
N LYS A 394 -18.46 -15.27 -15.19
CA LYS A 394 -17.64 -14.06 -14.99
C LYS A 394 -17.86 -12.99 -16.04
N LEU A 395 -18.36 -13.35 -17.22
CA LEU A 395 -18.62 -12.42 -18.32
C LEU A 395 -19.61 -11.32 -17.89
N PHE A 396 -20.61 -11.66 -17.08
CA PHE A 396 -21.59 -10.70 -16.57
C PHE A 396 -21.02 -9.64 -15.62
N LEU A 397 -19.83 -9.87 -15.06
CA LEU A 397 -19.10 -8.87 -14.28
C LEU A 397 -18.45 -7.80 -15.16
N CYS A 398 -18.36 -8.03 -16.48
CA CYS A 398 -17.72 -7.12 -17.45
C CYS A 398 -16.27 -6.74 -17.09
N GLU A 399 -15.55 -7.61 -16.38
CA GLU A 399 -14.13 -7.39 -16.04
C GLU A 399 -13.20 -7.53 -17.26
N CYS A 400 -13.63 -8.28 -18.27
CA CYS A 400 -12.92 -8.47 -19.52
C CYS A 400 -13.80 -8.13 -20.71
N PRO A 401 -13.26 -7.50 -21.77
CA PRO A 401 -14.02 -7.22 -22.99
C PRO A 401 -14.39 -8.53 -23.72
N TYR A 402 -15.57 -8.58 -24.28
CA TYR A 402 -16.08 -9.67 -25.08
C TYR A 402 -16.70 -9.16 -26.39
N GLU A 403 -16.80 -10.01 -27.39
CA GLU A 403 -17.51 -9.74 -28.64
C GLU A 403 -19.00 -10.12 -28.50
N GLY A 404 -19.89 -9.46 -29.23
CA GLY A 404 -21.34 -9.66 -29.12
C GLY A 404 -22.02 -8.68 -28.17
N THR A 405 -23.24 -8.99 -27.71
CA THR A 405 -24.02 -8.10 -26.82
C THR A 405 -24.66 -8.86 -25.67
N VAL A 406 -24.60 -8.28 -24.47
CA VAL A 406 -25.33 -8.73 -23.27
C VAL A 406 -26.20 -7.57 -22.81
N ARG A 407 -27.52 -7.72 -22.93
CA ARG A 407 -28.47 -6.70 -22.53
C ARG A 407 -29.25 -7.13 -21.30
N PHE A 408 -29.38 -6.22 -20.37
CA PHE A 408 -30.26 -6.36 -19.22
C PHE A 408 -31.30 -5.23 -19.25
N ALA A 409 -32.58 -5.56 -19.17
CA ALA A 409 -33.68 -4.60 -19.31
C ALA A 409 -33.54 -3.67 -20.55
N GLY A 410 -33.04 -4.22 -21.66
CA GLY A 410 -32.82 -3.52 -22.94
C GLY A 410 -31.53 -2.70 -23.04
N LYS A 411 -30.78 -2.51 -21.97
CA LYS A 411 -29.48 -1.79 -21.96
C LYS A 411 -28.30 -2.78 -22.06
N ASP A 412 -27.28 -2.43 -22.82
CA ASP A 412 -26.05 -3.23 -22.96
C ASP A 412 -25.17 -3.03 -21.72
N LEU A 413 -24.74 -4.15 -21.07
CA LEU A 413 -23.93 -4.12 -19.86
C LEU A 413 -22.57 -3.46 -20.07
N LEU A 414 -21.93 -3.60 -21.24
CA LEU A 414 -20.65 -2.95 -21.53
C LEU A 414 -20.75 -1.43 -21.66
N GLN A 415 -21.93 -0.92 -22.04
CA GLN A 415 -22.18 0.52 -22.22
C GLN A 415 -22.69 1.21 -20.95
N MET A 416 -23.01 0.43 -19.91
CA MET A 416 -23.44 0.98 -18.62
C MET A 416 -22.24 1.48 -17.81
N GLU A 417 -22.46 2.51 -17.01
CA GLU A 417 -21.50 2.93 -15.99
C GLU A 417 -21.29 1.83 -14.94
N GLU A 418 -20.09 1.78 -14.35
CA GLU A 418 -19.76 0.75 -13.37
C GLU A 418 -20.70 0.74 -12.17
N ALA A 419 -21.08 1.91 -11.67
CA ALA A 419 -22.06 2.06 -10.59
C ALA A 419 -23.43 1.46 -10.95
N GLU A 420 -23.90 1.62 -12.19
CA GLU A 420 -25.13 0.99 -12.67
C GLU A 420 -25.00 -0.55 -12.73
N ARG A 421 -23.88 -1.08 -13.25
CA ARG A 421 -23.63 -2.53 -13.35
C ARG A 421 -23.55 -3.21 -11.98
N LYS A 422 -22.91 -2.54 -11.01
CA LYS A 422 -22.81 -3.04 -9.62
C LYS A 422 -24.18 -3.34 -9.00
N GLY A 423 -25.23 -2.64 -9.42
CA GLY A 423 -26.60 -2.89 -8.97
C GLY A 423 -27.29 -4.11 -9.60
N ILE A 424 -26.78 -4.66 -10.71
CA ILE A 424 -27.48 -5.68 -11.50
C ILE A 424 -27.05 -7.11 -11.18
N VAL A 425 -25.76 -7.36 -10.99
CA VAL A 425 -25.20 -8.72 -10.91
C VAL A 425 -24.70 -9.02 -9.50
N ALA A 426 -25.16 -10.14 -8.93
CA ALA A 426 -24.52 -10.77 -7.78
C ALA A 426 -23.85 -12.05 -8.24
N TYR A 427 -22.60 -12.29 -7.83
CA TYR A 427 -21.80 -13.41 -8.26
C TYR A 427 -21.26 -14.17 -7.04
N LEU A 428 -21.51 -15.48 -7.01
CA LEU A 428 -20.89 -16.43 -6.10
C LEU A 428 -19.93 -17.30 -6.89
N GLY A 429 -18.63 -17.20 -6.61
CA GLY A 429 -17.60 -18.02 -7.26
C GLY A 429 -17.49 -19.41 -6.65
N HIS A 430 -16.79 -20.30 -7.37
CA HIS A 430 -16.52 -21.67 -6.93
C HIS A 430 -15.75 -21.70 -5.60
N ASP A 431 -14.74 -20.85 -5.44
CA ASP A 431 -13.98 -20.69 -4.20
C ASP A 431 -14.58 -19.53 -3.39
N PRO A 432 -15.24 -19.77 -2.26
CA PRO A 432 -15.88 -18.72 -1.48
C PRO A 432 -14.85 -17.83 -0.79
N GLU A 433 -14.90 -16.54 -1.08
CA GLU A 433 -14.06 -15.53 -0.42
C GLU A 433 -14.79 -15.00 0.83
N LEU A 434 -14.23 -15.25 2.02
CA LEU A 434 -14.73 -14.74 3.30
C LEU A 434 -13.82 -13.65 3.83
N PHE A 435 -14.42 -12.59 4.35
CA PHE A 435 -13.71 -11.53 5.04
C PHE A 435 -13.25 -12.01 6.42
N HIS A 436 -12.13 -11.45 6.90
CA HIS A 436 -11.73 -11.62 8.29
C HIS A 436 -12.64 -10.80 9.20
N ASP A 437 -13.82 -11.30 9.46
CA ASP A 437 -14.87 -10.65 10.22
C ASP A 437 -15.82 -11.69 10.82
N SER A 438 -16.85 -11.27 11.58
CA SER A 438 -17.86 -12.17 12.13
C SER A 438 -18.67 -12.88 11.03
N VAL A 439 -19.36 -13.98 11.37
CA VAL A 439 -20.34 -14.62 10.47
C VAL A 439 -21.42 -13.59 10.10
N ARG A 440 -21.90 -12.83 11.08
CA ARG A 440 -22.86 -11.75 10.91
C ARG A 440 -22.41 -10.74 9.85
N ASP A 441 -21.22 -10.16 10.03
CA ASP A 441 -20.70 -9.12 9.14
C ASP A 441 -20.36 -9.67 7.77
N ASN A 442 -19.93 -10.93 7.68
CA ASN A 442 -19.74 -11.62 6.41
C ASN A 442 -21.05 -11.78 5.61
N VAL A 443 -22.19 -11.95 6.25
CA VAL A 443 -23.47 -12.14 5.56
C VAL A 443 -24.18 -10.81 5.34
N LEU A 444 -24.25 -9.93 6.36
CA LEU A 444 -25.04 -8.71 6.31
C LEU A 444 -24.32 -7.53 5.67
N LEU A 445 -22.98 -7.50 5.68
CA LEU A 445 -22.14 -6.40 5.15
C LEU A 445 -22.55 -5.01 5.68
N GLY A 446 -23.04 -4.96 6.93
CA GLY A 446 -23.50 -3.74 7.58
C GLY A 446 -25.00 -3.44 7.42
N ASP A 447 -25.77 -4.24 6.67
CA ASP A 447 -27.24 -4.09 6.56
C ASP A 447 -27.95 -4.54 7.86
N GLU A 448 -29.04 -3.87 8.19
CA GLU A 448 -29.92 -4.21 9.33
C GLU A 448 -31.00 -5.23 8.95
N LYS A 449 -30.61 -6.35 8.32
CA LYS A 449 -31.53 -7.46 7.94
C LYS A 449 -31.51 -8.57 8.98
N ASP A 450 -32.57 -9.40 8.99
CA ASP A 450 -32.60 -10.58 9.86
C ASP A 450 -31.67 -11.68 9.34
N LEU A 451 -30.51 -11.81 9.96
CA LEU A 451 -29.47 -12.80 9.64
C LEU A 451 -30.01 -14.23 9.64
N LYS A 452 -30.88 -14.57 10.62
CA LYS A 452 -31.40 -15.94 10.80
C LYS A 452 -32.17 -16.45 9.59
N THR A 453 -32.86 -15.57 8.89
CA THR A 453 -33.56 -15.89 7.66
C THR A 453 -32.62 -16.43 6.59
N TYR A 454 -31.46 -15.80 6.42
CA TYR A 454 -30.48 -16.20 5.41
C TYR A 454 -29.67 -17.44 5.82
N LEU A 455 -29.31 -17.57 7.11
CA LEU A 455 -28.64 -18.76 7.62
C LEU A 455 -29.53 -20.01 7.50
N LYS A 456 -30.82 -19.89 7.78
CA LYS A 456 -31.79 -21.00 7.60
C LYS A 456 -31.97 -21.34 6.13
N ALA A 457 -32.01 -20.34 5.23
CA ALA A 457 -32.17 -20.58 3.81
C ALA A 457 -31.06 -21.45 3.21
N VAL A 458 -29.86 -21.38 3.76
CA VAL A 458 -28.71 -22.20 3.36
C VAL A 458 -28.41 -23.36 4.33
N CYS A 459 -29.29 -23.65 5.27
CA CYS A 459 -29.20 -24.77 6.24
C CYS A 459 -27.88 -24.75 7.05
N ILE A 460 -27.46 -23.59 7.55
CA ILE A 460 -26.24 -23.44 8.38
C ILE A 460 -26.54 -22.87 9.79
N ASP A 461 -27.77 -22.51 10.06
CA ASP A 461 -28.17 -21.82 11.29
C ASP A 461 -27.81 -22.60 12.56
N ARG A 462 -27.96 -23.93 12.56
CA ARG A 462 -27.59 -24.79 13.69
C ARG A 462 -26.09 -24.80 13.91
N GLU A 463 -25.32 -25.05 12.85
CA GLU A 463 -23.86 -25.10 12.91
C GLU A 463 -23.26 -23.80 13.42
N VAL A 464 -23.81 -22.64 12.97
CA VAL A 464 -23.39 -21.32 13.47
C VAL A 464 -23.78 -21.14 14.94
N SER A 465 -24.97 -21.59 15.35
CA SER A 465 -25.39 -21.50 16.76
C SER A 465 -24.55 -22.35 17.70
N ASP A 466 -23.96 -23.44 17.19
CA ASP A 466 -23.08 -24.34 17.96
C ASP A 466 -21.64 -23.83 18.05
N MET A 467 -21.28 -22.75 17.35
CA MET A 467 -19.97 -22.10 17.49
C MET A 467 -19.86 -21.36 18.82
N GLU A 468 -18.64 -21.24 19.35
CA GLU A 468 -18.37 -20.66 20.68
C GLU A 468 -18.96 -19.25 20.87
N GLU A 469 -18.88 -18.39 19.84
CA GLU A 469 -19.43 -17.03 19.84
C GLU A 469 -20.69 -16.91 18.93
N GLY A 470 -21.23 -18.02 18.44
CA GLY A 470 -22.40 -18.05 17.57
C GLY A 470 -22.22 -17.21 16.31
N GLU A 471 -23.16 -16.30 16.06
CA GLU A 471 -23.18 -15.39 14.89
C GLU A 471 -22.01 -14.40 14.88
N ASP A 472 -21.41 -14.11 16.05
CA ASP A 472 -20.32 -13.16 16.22
C ASP A 472 -18.94 -13.84 16.12
N THR A 473 -18.90 -15.16 15.84
CA THR A 473 -17.67 -15.92 15.62
C THR A 473 -16.87 -15.33 14.46
N LEU A 474 -15.59 -14.96 14.71
CA LEU A 474 -14.67 -14.47 13.68
C LEU A 474 -14.27 -15.62 12.74
N ILE A 475 -14.42 -15.39 11.44
CA ILE A 475 -14.11 -16.34 10.36
C ILE A 475 -13.15 -15.70 9.34
N GLY A 476 -12.73 -16.46 8.33
CA GLY A 476 -11.79 -15.97 7.32
C GLY A 476 -10.32 -16.13 7.74
N ASN A 477 -9.42 -15.35 7.13
CA ASN A 477 -7.98 -15.45 7.38
C ASN A 477 -7.62 -15.09 8.83
N GLY A 478 -7.21 -16.08 9.63
CA GLY A 478 -6.84 -15.90 11.04
C GLY A 478 -7.97 -16.09 12.05
N GLY A 479 -9.22 -16.30 11.60
CA GLY A 479 -10.35 -16.68 12.43
C GLY A 479 -10.55 -18.21 12.50
N VAL A 480 -11.75 -18.64 12.96
CA VAL A 480 -12.15 -20.04 12.96
C VAL A 480 -12.17 -20.58 11.53
N ARG A 481 -11.52 -21.73 11.34
CA ARG A 481 -11.45 -22.36 10.03
C ARG A 481 -12.73 -23.13 9.75
N LEU A 482 -13.55 -22.59 8.87
CA LEU A 482 -14.74 -23.26 8.38
C LEU A 482 -14.38 -24.42 7.43
N SER A 483 -15.22 -25.46 7.40
CA SER A 483 -15.15 -26.45 6.31
C SER A 483 -15.49 -25.80 4.96
N GLY A 484 -15.07 -26.39 3.84
CA GLY A 484 -15.41 -25.88 2.51
C GLY A 484 -16.91 -25.67 2.31
N GLY A 485 -17.74 -26.61 2.78
CA GLY A 485 -19.19 -26.51 2.69
C GLY A 485 -19.79 -25.42 3.58
N GLN A 486 -19.24 -25.21 4.77
CA GLN A 486 -19.66 -24.11 5.65
C GLN A 486 -19.31 -22.76 5.03
N ALA A 487 -18.08 -22.60 4.53
CA ALA A 487 -17.65 -21.38 3.87
C ALA A 487 -18.51 -21.04 2.64
N GLN A 488 -18.86 -22.04 1.84
CA GLN A 488 -19.70 -21.88 0.66
C GLN A 488 -21.14 -21.49 1.02
N ARG A 489 -21.71 -22.09 2.07
CA ARG A 489 -23.05 -21.72 2.57
C ARG A 489 -23.09 -20.31 3.16
N VAL A 490 -22.07 -19.88 3.89
CA VAL A 490 -21.98 -18.47 4.38
C VAL A 490 -21.91 -17.50 3.20
N ALA A 491 -21.11 -17.79 2.18
CA ALA A 491 -21.03 -16.94 0.98
C ALA A 491 -22.34 -16.94 0.17
N LEU A 492 -23.05 -18.08 0.11
CA LEU A 492 -24.38 -18.16 -0.51
C LEU A 492 -25.41 -17.34 0.29
N ALA A 493 -25.39 -17.42 1.65
CA ALA A 493 -26.23 -16.60 2.51
C ALA A 493 -26.02 -15.10 2.27
N ARG A 494 -24.74 -14.67 2.13
CA ARG A 494 -24.37 -13.30 1.72
C ARG A 494 -25.02 -12.93 0.38
N THR A 495 -24.87 -13.80 -0.63
CA THR A 495 -25.40 -13.57 -1.97
C THR A 495 -26.93 -13.44 -1.98
N LEU A 496 -27.64 -14.23 -1.18
CA LEU A 496 -29.09 -14.14 -1.02
C LEU A 496 -29.52 -12.90 -0.21
N CYS A 497 -28.74 -12.50 0.80
CA CYS A 497 -28.97 -11.29 1.57
C CYS A 497 -28.90 -10.03 0.68
N HIS A 498 -27.92 -9.99 -0.21
CA HIS A 498 -27.71 -8.88 -1.15
C HIS A 498 -28.11 -9.28 -2.58
N LYS A 499 -29.25 -10.01 -2.70
CA LYS A 499 -29.74 -10.44 -4.00
C LYS A 499 -29.92 -9.29 -4.96
N LYS A 500 -29.58 -9.53 -6.22
CA LYS A 500 -29.71 -8.60 -7.32
C LYS A 500 -30.58 -9.21 -8.43
N PRO A 501 -31.00 -8.43 -9.44
CA PRO A 501 -31.81 -8.94 -10.52
C PRO A 501 -31.22 -10.11 -11.31
N LEU A 502 -29.88 -10.20 -11.37
CA LEU A 502 -29.16 -11.32 -11.96
C LEU A 502 -28.23 -11.95 -10.91
N LEU A 503 -28.46 -13.21 -10.55
CA LEU A 503 -27.60 -13.99 -9.69
C LEU A 503 -26.84 -15.03 -10.52
N VAL A 504 -25.53 -15.05 -10.39
CA VAL A 504 -24.65 -16.07 -10.98
C VAL A 504 -24.04 -16.88 -9.85
N LEU A 505 -24.37 -18.17 -9.81
CA LEU A 505 -23.95 -19.11 -8.78
C LEU A 505 -23.06 -20.18 -9.42
N ASP A 506 -21.74 -20.09 -9.19
CA ASP A 506 -20.74 -21.00 -9.77
C ASP A 506 -20.47 -22.16 -8.79
N ASP A 507 -21.11 -23.28 -9.05
CA ASP A 507 -21.08 -24.53 -8.29
C ASP A 507 -21.37 -24.38 -6.79
N PRO A 508 -22.48 -23.70 -6.42
CA PRO A 508 -22.76 -23.29 -5.04
C PRO A 508 -22.97 -24.45 -4.08
N PHE A 509 -23.11 -25.68 -4.57
CA PHE A 509 -23.48 -26.87 -3.81
C PHE A 509 -22.38 -27.93 -3.78
N SER A 510 -21.19 -27.67 -4.32
CA SER A 510 -20.13 -28.67 -4.52
C SER A 510 -19.73 -29.44 -3.27
N ALA A 511 -19.84 -28.81 -2.10
CA ALA A 511 -19.45 -29.38 -0.81
C ALA A 511 -20.65 -29.79 0.08
N LEU A 512 -21.86 -29.92 -0.48
CA LEU A 512 -23.06 -30.33 0.23
C LEU A 512 -23.43 -31.79 -0.06
N ASP A 513 -24.09 -32.42 0.90
CA ASP A 513 -24.77 -33.67 0.69
C ASP A 513 -26.09 -33.45 -0.08
N LYS A 514 -26.58 -34.48 -0.77
CA LYS A 514 -27.75 -34.38 -1.66
C LYS A 514 -29.03 -33.90 -0.97
N SER A 515 -29.23 -34.26 0.31
CA SER A 515 -30.42 -33.86 1.07
C SER A 515 -30.42 -32.36 1.35
N THR A 516 -29.31 -31.86 1.86
CA THR A 516 -29.09 -30.41 2.14
C THR A 516 -29.12 -29.60 0.84
N GLU A 517 -28.53 -30.12 -0.25
CA GLU A 517 -28.54 -29.43 -1.55
C GLU A 517 -29.95 -29.22 -2.11
N LYS A 518 -30.83 -30.27 -2.03
CA LYS A 518 -32.23 -30.14 -2.46
C LYS A 518 -32.99 -29.10 -1.64
N GLU A 519 -32.79 -29.07 -0.32
CA GLU A 519 -33.42 -28.09 0.57
C GLU A 519 -32.94 -26.67 0.27
N VAL A 520 -31.61 -26.47 0.15
CA VAL A 520 -31.03 -25.17 -0.18
C VAL A 520 -31.48 -24.69 -1.57
N PHE A 521 -31.53 -25.59 -2.57
CA PHE A 521 -32.03 -25.24 -3.91
C PHE A 521 -33.50 -24.78 -3.88
N ALA A 522 -34.36 -25.48 -3.14
CA ALA A 522 -35.76 -25.09 -2.98
C ALA A 522 -35.90 -23.69 -2.30
N ASN A 523 -35.06 -23.44 -1.29
CA ASN A 523 -35.02 -22.13 -0.61
C ASN A 523 -34.51 -21.03 -1.53
N VAL A 524 -33.44 -21.27 -2.31
CA VAL A 524 -32.94 -20.33 -3.31
C VAL A 524 -34.05 -19.99 -4.32
N ARG A 525 -34.75 -20.99 -4.86
CA ARG A 525 -35.87 -20.79 -5.79
C ARG A 525 -36.99 -19.95 -5.18
N ALA A 526 -37.32 -20.19 -3.92
CA ALA A 526 -38.36 -19.41 -3.22
C ALA A 526 -37.97 -17.93 -3.02
N MET A 527 -36.69 -17.66 -2.73
CA MET A 527 -36.18 -16.32 -2.44
C MET A 527 -35.84 -15.51 -3.69
N THR A 528 -35.67 -16.13 -4.85
CA THR A 528 -35.19 -15.47 -6.09
C THR A 528 -36.26 -15.33 -7.17
N ARG A 529 -37.55 -15.30 -6.78
CA ARG A 529 -38.68 -15.19 -7.74
C ARG A 529 -38.65 -13.95 -8.63
N ASP A 530 -37.99 -12.89 -8.19
CA ASP A 530 -37.87 -11.62 -8.91
C ASP A 530 -36.51 -11.50 -9.61
N SER A 531 -35.65 -12.49 -9.51
CA SER A 531 -34.31 -12.49 -10.09
C SER A 531 -34.16 -13.57 -11.16
N ILE A 532 -33.24 -13.37 -12.07
CA ILE A 532 -32.74 -14.42 -12.98
C ILE A 532 -31.59 -15.12 -12.27
N VAL A 533 -31.61 -16.46 -12.19
CA VAL A 533 -30.53 -17.26 -11.59
C VAL A 533 -29.83 -18.06 -12.67
N LEU A 534 -28.53 -17.85 -12.83
CA LEU A 534 -27.64 -18.70 -13.61
C LEU A 534 -26.92 -19.64 -12.63
N LEU A 535 -27.29 -20.92 -12.66
CA LEU A 535 -26.70 -21.96 -11.82
C LEU A 535 -25.72 -22.79 -12.65
N LEU A 536 -24.44 -22.59 -12.41
CA LEU A 536 -23.39 -23.38 -13.02
C LEU A 536 -23.12 -24.58 -12.14
N SER A 537 -23.31 -25.80 -12.66
CA SER A 537 -23.05 -27.00 -11.88
C SER A 537 -22.64 -28.20 -12.73
N HIS A 538 -21.90 -29.10 -12.09
CA HIS A 538 -21.59 -30.42 -12.63
C HIS A 538 -22.59 -31.50 -12.20
N ARG A 539 -23.44 -31.23 -11.20
CA ARG A 539 -24.42 -32.15 -10.64
C ARG A 539 -25.75 -32.00 -11.33
N LEU A 540 -26.15 -32.98 -12.15
CA LEU A 540 -27.29 -32.86 -13.05
C LEU A 540 -28.63 -33.22 -12.43
N TYR A 541 -28.71 -33.87 -11.26
CA TYR A 541 -29.97 -34.35 -10.69
C TYR A 541 -30.97 -33.24 -10.29
N LEU A 542 -30.53 -31.97 -10.20
CA LEU A 542 -31.40 -30.79 -10.03
C LEU A 542 -31.88 -30.19 -11.36
N PHE A 543 -31.25 -30.53 -12.47
CA PHE A 543 -31.52 -29.94 -13.79
C PHE A 543 -32.92 -30.18 -14.34
N PRO A 544 -33.61 -31.34 -14.06
CA PRO A 544 -35.01 -31.50 -14.41
C PRO A 544 -35.95 -30.44 -13.82
N GLN A 545 -35.55 -29.79 -12.73
CA GLN A 545 -36.34 -28.74 -12.08
C GLN A 545 -36.03 -27.32 -12.63
N MET A 546 -35.05 -27.14 -13.51
CA MET A 546 -34.64 -25.85 -14.05
C MET A 546 -35.52 -25.46 -15.25
N ASP A 547 -35.72 -24.15 -15.42
CA ASP A 547 -36.61 -23.62 -16.48
C ASP A 547 -35.95 -23.71 -17.85
N GLN A 548 -34.62 -23.61 -17.92
CA GLN A 548 -33.82 -23.72 -19.14
C GLN A 548 -32.45 -24.27 -18.80
N ILE A 549 -31.83 -24.97 -19.74
CA ILE A 549 -30.47 -25.52 -19.58
C ILE A 549 -29.62 -25.10 -20.77
N ILE A 550 -28.39 -24.71 -20.46
CA ILE A 550 -27.33 -24.40 -21.42
C ILE A 550 -26.28 -25.50 -21.31
N TRP A 551 -26.23 -26.35 -22.32
CA TRP A 551 -25.13 -27.31 -22.48
C TRP A 551 -23.96 -26.64 -23.18
N MET A 552 -22.80 -26.70 -22.60
CA MET A 552 -21.56 -26.13 -23.15
C MET A 552 -20.60 -27.27 -23.55
N ASP A 553 -20.11 -27.21 -24.78
CA ASP A 553 -19.12 -28.14 -25.29
C ASP A 553 -18.17 -27.42 -26.27
N GLU A 554 -16.86 -27.51 -26.01
CA GLU A 554 -15.82 -26.83 -26.82
C GLU A 554 -16.11 -25.35 -27.15
N GLY A 555 -16.65 -24.61 -26.20
CA GLY A 555 -16.99 -23.19 -26.36
C GLY A 555 -18.33 -22.89 -27.01
N LYS A 556 -18.99 -23.91 -27.61
CA LYS A 556 -20.32 -23.79 -28.20
C LYS A 556 -21.42 -24.12 -27.20
N THR A 557 -22.59 -23.55 -27.41
CA THR A 557 -23.74 -23.75 -26.48
C THR A 557 -24.93 -24.33 -27.22
N THR A 558 -25.61 -25.28 -26.56
CA THR A 558 -26.94 -25.75 -26.96
C THR A 558 -27.91 -25.44 -25.85
N VAL A 559 -28.98 -24.72 -26.17
CA VAL A 559 -29.97 -24.26 -25.20
C VAL A 559 -31.27 -25.01 -25.39
N GLY A 560 -31.92 -25.44 -24.30
CA GLY A 560 -33.19 -26.16 -24.33
C GLY A 560 -33.69 -26.52 -22.97
N THR A 561 -34.84 -27.18 -22.88
CA THR A 561 -35.31 -27.82 -21.66
C THR A 561 -34.56 -29.14 -21.39
N HIS A 562 -34.70 -29.67 -20.18
CA HIS A 562 -34.10 -30.96 -19.82
C HIS A 562 -34.46 -32.06 -20.82
N GLU A 563 -35.74 -32.19 -21.14
CA GLU A 563 -36.25 -33.20 -22.08
C GLU A 563 -35.71 -33.00 -23.50
N GLU A 564 -35.63 -31.77 -23.95
CA GLU A 564 -35.07 -31.46 -25.28
C GLU A 564 -33.58 -31.80 -25.39
N LEU A 565 -32.80 -31.51 -24.34
CA LEU A 565 -31.38 -31.80 -24.34
C LEU A 565 -31.08 -33.30 -24.21
N LEU A 566 -31.90 -34.07 -23.49
CA LEU A 566 -31.80 -35.52 -23.44
C LEU A 566 -31.96 -36.14 -24.84
N GLN A 567 -32.81 -35.55 -25.70
CA GLN A 567 -33.04 -36.02 -27.07
C GLN A 567 -32.00 -35.50 -28.06
N LYS A 568 -31.58 -34.26 -27.92
CA LYS A 568 -30.74 -33.57 -28.93
C LYS A 568 -29.23 -33.75 -28.69
N VAL A 569 -28.81 -33.93 -27.44
CA VAL A 569 -27.38 -33.93 -27.04
C VAL A 569 -27.03 -35.26 -26.38
N SER A 570 -26.46 -36.18 -27.14
CA SER A 570 -26.08 -37.49 -26.66
C SER A 570 -25.10 -37.46 -25.46
N ALA A 571 -24.17 -36.48 -25.44
CA ALA A 571 -23.23 -36.30 -24.36
C ALA A 571 -23.91 -35.85 -23.06
N TYR A 572 -24.94 -35.01 -23.15
CA TYR A 572 -25.75 -34.61 -21.96
C TYR A 572 -26.52 -35.80 -21.41
N ALA A 573 -27.19 -36.58 -22.32
CA ALA A 573 -27.92 -37.77 -21.92
C ALA A 573 -27.03 -38.83 -21.25
N ALA A 574 -25.85 -39.07 -21.82
CA ALA A 574 -24.88 -40.02 -21.25
C ALA A 574 -24.40 -39.57 -19.85
N LEU A 575 -24.06 -38.26 -19.69
CA LEU A 575 -23.63 -37.73 -18.40
C LEU A 575 -24.74 -37.82 -17.34
N PHE A 576 -25.99 -37.50 -17.71
CA PHE A 576 -27.14 -37.57 -16.81
C PHE A 576 -27.39 -39.03 -16.38
N THR A 577 -27.43 -39.99 -17.30
CA THR A 577 -27.64 -41.42 -17.02
C THR A 577 -26.52 -41.98 -16.13
N THR A 578 -25.28 -41.59 -16.36
CA THR A 578 -24.14 -42.02 -15.52
C THR A 578 -24.33 -41.56 -14.08
N GLN A 579 -24.71 -40.31 -13.86
CA GLN A 579 -24.93 -39.77 -12.51
C GLN A 579 -26.18 -40.39 -11.83
N GLU A 580 -27.26 -40.66 -12.55
CA GLU A 580 -28.41 -41.39 -12.01
C GLU A 580 -28.07 -42.85 -11.64
N GLY A 581 -27.21 -43.51 -12.41
CA GLY A 581 -26.75 -44.88 -12.14
C GLY A 581 -25.88 -44.94 -10.89
N GLU A 582 -24.99 -44.00 -10.68
CA GLU A 582 -24.20 -43.87 -9.45
C GLU A 582 -25.09 -43.62 -8.22
N ASP A 583 -26.15 -42.82 -8.38
CA ASP A 583 -27.12 -42.51 -7.33
C ASP A 583 -27.94 -43.74 -6.85
N SER A 584 -28.19 -44.67 -7.77
CA SER A 584 -28.94 -45.93 -7.44
C SER A 584 -28.10 -46.98 -6.70
N HIS A 585 -26.78 -46.85 -6.69
CA HIS A 585 -25.85 -47.72 -5.98
C HIS A 585 -25.48 -47.22 -4.56
N GLU A 586 -25.71 -45.92 -4.25
CA GLU A 586 -25.46 -45.33 -2.94
C GLU A 586 -26.72 -45.29 -2.03
N ALA A 587 -27.90 -45.60 -2.53
CA ALA A 587 -29.15 -45.69 -1.78
C ALA A 587 -29.41 -47.14 -1.33
#